data_53a6b7bbd8d0260553ccdb8159c31c1c
#
_entry.id   53a6b7bbd8d0260553ccdb8159c31c1c
#
_cell.length_a   1.000
_cell.length_b   1.000
_cell.length_c   1.000
_cell.angle_alpha   90.00
_cell.angle_beta   90.00
_cell.angle_gamma   90.00
#
_symmetry.space_group_name_H-M   'P 1'
#
loop_
_entity.id
_entity.type
_entity.pdbx_description
1 polymer ?
#
loop_
_entity_poly.entity_id
_entity_poly.type
_entity_poly.pdbx_seq_one_letter_code
_entity_poly.pdbx_strand_id
1 'polypeptide(L)'
;MRTPPVSAWRGEAGGSAGRPAGVPLPPARLPLVRGGRPLKRWRWVGAFSAGTMLCAAHATIGGVPVTWWAIWDGERLHERTQRRPGAVRMEPGRVRASPLDLRFEEGPGVEVVSPHGAQYVWTRKQAGMPIRGSVLGRPFEGYGFVDDTAGYHARHTAWRWSAGVGIAESGARIAWNLVDGVHDGPQHSERTVWVDGTPHHVPPQAFAGDLSAVGDLRCEAVAVRARRERMLVFASDYEQPFARFTGALPHAGSLREGRGVLERHDVRW
;
A
#
# COMPACT_ATOMS: atom_id res chain seq x y z
N MET A 1 -28.16 -19.99 -7.74
CA MET A 1 -28.14 -18.61 -8.25
C MET A 1 -26.69 -18.13 -8.35
N ARG A 2 -26.23 -17.67 -9.52
CA ARG A 2 -24.91 -17.02 -9.64
C ARG A 2 -25.03 -15.61 -9.04
N THR A 3 -24.23 -15.30 -8.05
CA THR A 3 -24.11 -13.92 -7.55
C THR A 3 -23.71 -13.01 -8.71
N PRO A 4 -24.40 -11.89 -8.95
CA PRO A 4 -24.02 -10.97 -10.02
C PRO A 4 -22.57 -10.48 -9.81
N PRO A 5 -21.84 -10.20 -10.89
CA PRO A 5 -20.48 -9.68 -10.79
C PRO A 5 -20.49 -8.34 -10.04
N VAL A 6 -19.51 -8.14 -9.18
CA VAL A 6 -19.33 -6.88 -8.45
C VAL A 6 -18.83 -5.82 -9.43
N SER A 7 -19.47 -4.67 -9.46
CA SER A 7 -19.05 -3.55 -10.30
C SER A 7 -17.77 -2.90 -9.75
N ALA A 8 -16.88 -2.51 -10.64
CA ALA A 8 -15.75 -1.67 -10.28
C ALA A 8 -16.26 -0.30 -9.78
N TRP A 9 -15.61 0.23 -8.77
CA TRP A 9 -15.96 1.52 -8.19
C TRP A 9 -14.75 2.21 -7.58
N ARG A 10 -14.74 3.53 -7.65
CA ARG A 10 -13.77 4.40 -6.99
C ARG A 10 -14.51 5.55 -6.30
N GLY A 11 -14.19 5.80 -5.04
CA GLY A 11 -14.65 6.95 -4.26
C GLY A 11 -13.49 7.72 -3.68
N GLU A 12 -13.65 9.03 -3.60
CA GLU A 12 -12.65 9.95 -3.07
C GLU A 12 -13.22 10.71 -1.87
N ALA A 13 -12.34 11.15 -0.99
CA ALA A 13 -12.68 12.00 0.17
C ALA A 13 -13.83 11.46 1.04
N GLY A 14 -13.97 10.13 1.17
CA GLY A 14 -15.02 9.51 1.98
C GLY A 14 -16.40 9.47 1.31
N GLY A 15 -16.50 9.90 0.04
CA GLY A 15 -17.75 9.80 -0.73
C GLY A 15 -18.15 8.34 -0.95
N SER A 16 -19.42 8.02 -0.65
CA SER A 16 -19.99 6.68 -0.83
C SER A 16 -20.94 6.58 -2.04
N ALA A 17 -21.14 7.64 -2.79
CA ALA A 17 -22.02 7.65 -3.95
C ALA A 17 -21.60 6.58 -4.96
N GLY A 18 -22.53 5.73 -5.37
CA GLY A 18 -22.28 4.61 -6.29
C GLY A 18 -21.47 3.44 -5.71
N ARG A 19 -21.16 3.42 -4.42
CA ARG A 19 -20.49 2.28 -3.76
C ARG A 19 -21.31 1.01 -3.98
N PRO A 20 -20.69 -0.12 -4.41
CA PRO A 20 -21.42 -1.33 -4.77
C PRO A 20 -22.34 -1.82 -3.65
N ALA A 21 -23.64 -1.92 -3.95
CA ALA A 21 -24.62 -2.51 -3.06
C ALA A 21 -24.58 -4.06 -3.14
N GLY A 22 -25.10 -4.72 -2.11
CA GLY A 22 -25.27 -6.19 -2.11
C GLY A 22 -24.01 -7.01 -1.86
N VAL A 23 -22.84 -6.36 -1.63
CA VAL A 23 -21.63 -7.03 -1.17
C VAL A 23 -21.12 -6.38 0.11
N PRO A 24 -20.67 -7.16 1.10
CA PRO A 24 -20.06 -6.58 2.31
C PRO A 24 -18.72 -5.93 1.97
N LEU A 25 -18.57 -4.67 2.35
CA LEU A 25 -17.34 -3.89 2.22
C LEU A 25 -16.95 -3.29 3.58
N PRO A 26 -15.68 -3.11 3.91
CA PRO A 26 -15.29 -2.44 5.13
C PRO A 26 -16.00 -1.07 5.31
N PRO A 27 -16.40 -0.72 6.54
CA PRO A 27 -16.08 -1.37 7.82
C PRO A 27 -16.92 -2.62 8.15
N ALA A 28 -17.88 -3.03 7.31
CA ALA A 28 -18.66 -4.23 7.55
C ALA A 28 -17.76 -5.49 7.63
N ARG A 29 -18.21 -6.48 8.40
CA ARG A 29 -17.49 -7.74 8.53
C ARG A 29 -17.59 -8.54 7.23
N LEU A 30 -16.47 -8.93 6.67
CA LEU A 30 -16.40 -9.79 5.50
C LEU A 30 -16.34 -11.26 5.94
N PRO A 31 -17.04 -12.19 5.24
CA PRO A 31 -16.91 -13.63 5.46
C PRO A 31 -15.47 -14.12 5.32
N LEU A 32 -15.04 -15.06 6.15
CA LEU A 32 -13.67 -15.62 6.08
C LEU A 32 -13.41 -16.38 4.77
N VAL A 33 -14.46 -16.89 4.14
CA VAL A 33 -14.38 -17.55 2.82
C VAL A 33 -15.56 -17.08 1.97
N ARG A 34 -15.31 -16.81 0.68
CA ARG A 34 -16.33 -16.50 -0.30
C ARG A 34 -15.95 -17.10 -1.65
N GLY A 35 -16.87 -17.88 -2.26
CA GLY A 35 -16.62 -18.56 -3.53
C GLY A 35 -15.37 -19.44 -3.51
N GLY A 36 -15.11 -20.15 -2.41
CA GLY A 36 -13.96 -21.02 -2.25
C GLY A 36 -12.62 -20.26 -2.01
N ARG A 37 -12.64 -18.93 -1.93
CA ARG A 37 -11.43 -18.14 -1.70
C ARG A 37 -11.38 -17.62 -0.27
N PRO A 38 -10.26 -17.80 0.45
CA PRO A 38 -10.09 -17.23 1.78
C PRO A 38 -10.00 -15.71 1.70
N LEU A 39 -10.57 -15.04 2.71
CA LEU A 39 -10.41 -13.61 2.90
C LEU A 39 -8.95 -13.29 3.17
N LYS A 40 -8.43 -12.32 2.45
CA LYS A 40 -7.13 -11.71 2.68
C LYS A 40 -7.35 -10.26 3.09
N ARG A 41 -6.76 -9.87 4.20
CA ARG A 41 -6.80 -8.49 4.69
C ARG A 41 -5.41 -8.08 5.09
N TRP A 42 -5.07 -6.84 4.80
CA TRP A 42 -3.89 -6.22 5.38
C TRP A 42 -4.11 -4.74 5.62
N ARG A 43 -3.37 -4.26 6.57
CA ARG A 43 -3.10 -2.86 6.75
C ARG A 43 -1.58 -2.69 6.72
N TRP A 44 -1.11 -1.85 5.83
CA TRP A 44 0.28 -1.47 5.68
C TRP A 44 0.42 0.03 5.93
N VAL A 45 1.43 0.43 6.68
CA VAL A 45 1.76 1.83 6.96
C VAL A 45 3.21 2.04 6.57
N GLY A 46 3.46 2.98 5.66
CA GLY A 46 4.79 3.49 5.34
C GLY A 46 5.00 4.87 5.95
N ALA A 47 6.21 5.16 6.38
CA ALA A 47 6.60 6.48 6.85
C ALA A 47 8.00 6.83 6.35
N PHE A 48 8.15 8.04 5.85
CA PHE A 48 9.33 8.48 5.10
C PHE A 48 9.83 9.83 5.60
N SER A 49 11.11 9.89 5.89
CA SER A 49 11.85 11.10 6.23
C SER A 49 13.19 11.16 5.50
N ALA A 50 13.95 12.23 5.65
CA ALA A 50 15.24 12.37 4.99
C ALA A 50 16.25 11.26 5.38
N GLY A 51 16.27 10.87 6.66
CA GLY A 51 17.25 9.93 7.21
C GLY A 51 16.68 8.56 7.53
N THR A 52 15.33 8.35 7.44
CA THR A 52 14.71 7.09 7.82
C THR A 52 13.52 6.81 6.94
N MET A 53 13.44 5.61 6.41
CA MET A 53 12.26 5.09 5.72
C MET A 53 11.83 3.79 6.37
N LEU A 54 10.53 3.60 6.54
CA LEU A 54 10.04 2.40 7.19
C LEU A 54 8.68 1.97 6.67
N CYS A 55 8.38 0.70 6.89
CA CYS A 55 7.01 0.19 6.82
C CYS A 55 6.71 -0.75 7.98
N ALA A 56 5.43 -0.85 8.31
CA ALA A 56 4.91 -1.86 9.20
C ALA A 56 3.58 -2.38 8.66
N ALA A 57 3.30 -3.67 8.86
CA ALA A 57 2.08 -4.26 8.37
C ALA A 57 1.54 -5.37 9.28
N HIS A 58 0.22 -5.49 9.22
CA HIS A 58 -0.52 -6.62 9.77
C HIS A 58 -1.43 -7.17 8.67
N ALA A 59 -1.22 -8.41 8.31
CA ALA A 59 -2.05 -9.14 7.36
C ALA A 59 -2.72 -10.34 8.02
N THR A 60 -3.88 -10.75 7.48
CA THR A 60 -4.52 -12.03 7.78
C THR A 60 -4.91 -12.72 6.48
N ILE A 61 -4.60 -14.00 6.37
CA ILE A 61 -4.94 -14.85 5.23
C ILE A 61 -5.79 -15.99 5.75
N GLY A 62 -7.08 -16.00 5.43
CA GLY A 62 -8.02 -16.97 6.00
C GLY A 62 -8.08 -16.96 7.53
N GLY A 63 -7.82 -15.82 8.18
CA GLY A 63 -7.77 -15.66 9.62
C GLY A 63 -6.38 -15.88 10.26
N VAL A 64 -5.41 -16.41 9.52
CA VAL A 64 -4.04 -16.62 10.02
C VAL A 64 -3.25 -15.31 9.96
N PRO A 65 -2.72 -14.78 11.08
CA PRO A 65 -2.01 -13.51 11.10
C PRO A 65 -0.58 -13.64 10.59
N VAL A 66 -0.14 -12.60 9.87
CA VAL A 66 1.26 -12.34 9.53
C VAL A 66 1.53 -10.88 9.77
N THR A 67 2.57 -10.56 10.52
CA THR A 67 2.97 -9.19 10.82
C THR A 67 4.42 -8.97 10.44
N TRP A 68 4.74 -7.77 9.97
CA TRP A 68 6.12 -7.39 9.69
C TRP A 68 6.36 -5.92 9.89
N TRP A 69 7.60 -5.58 10.06
CA TRP A 69 8.11 -4.22 9.93
C TRP A 69 9.50 -4.25 9.28
N ALA A 70 9.85 -3.18 8.59
CA ALA A 70 11.16 -2.94 8.04
C ALA A 70 11.51 -1.45 8.20
N ILE A 71 12.75 -1.16 8.57
CA ILE A 71 13.26 0.18 8.85
C ILE A 71 14.63 0.31 8.20
N TRP A 72 14.77 1.22 7.25
CA TRP A 72 16.06 1.72 6.80
C TRP A 72 16.40 2.97 7.63
N ASP A 73 17.51 2.92 8.37
CA ASP A 73 17.90 3.95 9.34
C ASP A 73 18.90 4.98 8.79
N GLY A 74 19.13 4.96 7.47
CA GLY A 74 20.12 5.79 6.78
C GLY A 74 21.36 5.02 6.38
N GLU A 75 21.64 3.88 7.01
CA GLU A 75 22.84 3.06 6.80
C GLU A 75 22.48 1.61 6.47
N ARG A 76 21.53 1.02 7.20
CA ARG A 76 21.18 -0.40 7.09
C ARG A 76 19.68 -0.64 7.23
N LEU A 77 19.26 -1.79 6.71
CA LEU A 77 17.90 -2.28 6.84
C LEU A 77 17.77 -3.18 8.08
N HIS A 78 16.85 -2.81 8.96
CA HIS A 78 16.38 -3.65 10.05
C HIS A 78 15.01 -4.18 9.68
N GLU A 79 14.76 -5.49 9.78
CA GLU A 79 13.45 -6.04 9.47
C GLU A 79 13.08 -7.24 10.34
N ARG A 80 11.79 -7.47 10.47
CA ARG A 80 11.27 -8.65 11.17
C ARG A 80 9.91 -9.04 10.60
N THR A 81 9.73 -10.35 10.35
CA THR A 81 8.43 -10.95 10.02
C THR A 81 8.05 -11.98 11.07
N GLN A 82 6.79 -11.98 11.51
CA GLN A 82 6.29 -12.87 12.56
C GLN A 82 4.90 -13.38 12.21
N ARG A 83 4.61 -14.63 12.56
CA ARG A 83 3.30 -15.28 12.38
C ARG A 83 2.57 -15.43 13.72
N ARG A 84 2.56 -14.35 14.51
CA ARG A 84 1.83 -14.31 15.78
C ARG A 84 1.05 -13.00 15.91
N PRO A 85 -0.13 -13.04 16.57
CA PRO A 85 -0.88 -11.83 16.87
C PRO A 85 -0.09 -10.86 17.76
N GLY A 86 -0.34 -9.55 17.57
CA GLY A 86 0.14 -8.51 18.49
C GLY A 86 1.61 -8.10 18.36
N ALA A 87 2.40 -8.74 17.47
CA ALA A 87 3.80 -8.35 17.25
C ALA A 87 3.91 -6.98 16.56
N VAL A 88 2.96 -6.66 15.68
CA VAL A 88 2.68 -5.31 15.18
C VAL A 88 1.23 -5.02 15.52
N ARG A 89 0.99 -3.97 16.30
CA ARG A 89 -0.35 -3.51 16.66
C ARG A 89 -0.69 -2.30 15.82
N MET A 90 -1.82 -2.37 15.14
CA MET A 90 -2.35 -1.30 14.29
C MET A 90 -3.72 -0.89 14.80
N GLU A 91 -3.78 0.33 15.29
CA GLU A 91 -4.99 1.00 15.74
C GLU A 91 -5.25 2.19 14.80
N PRO A 92 -6.46 2.75 14.73
CA PRO A 92 -6.68 4.00 14.02
C PRO A 92 -5.68 5.06 14.49
N GLY A 93 -4.94 5.65 13.54
CA GLY A 93 -3.95 6.69 13.83
C GLY A 93 -2.71 6.25 14.62
N ARG A 94 -2.49 4.94 14.84
CA ARG A 94 -1.31 4.49 15.59
C ARG A 94 -0.79 3.13 15.13
N VAL A 95 0.53 3.02 15.04
CA VAL A 95 1.25 1.76 14.81
C VAL A 95 2.26 1.55 15.91
N ARG A 96 2.25 0.37 16.52
CA ARG A 96 3.21 -0.04 17.56
C ARG A 96 3.82 -1.40 17.26
N ALA A 97 5.12 -1.46 17.34
CA ALA A 97 5.91 -2.69 17.41
C ALA A 97 7.19 -2.37 18.19
N SER A 98 7.87 -3.37 18.76
CA SER A 98 9.27 -3.13 19.11
C SER A 98 10.08 -3.29 17.81
N PRO A 99 10.66 -2.20 17.23
CA PRO A 99 11.20 -0.99 17.85
C PRO A 99 10.50 0.34 17.44
N LEU A 100 9.23 0.38 17.16
CA LEU A 100 8.55 1.60 16.68
C LEU A 100 7.24 1.89 17.43
N ASP A 101 6.92 3.19 17.60
CA ASP A 101 5.64 3.72 18.05
C ASP A 101 5.35 5.00 17.26
N LEU A 102 4.40 4.93 16.33
CA LEU A 102 4.06 6.01 15.41
C LEU A 102 2.62 6.45 15.58
N ARG A 103 2.38 7.75 15.42
CA ARG A 103 1.04 8.37 15.49
C ARG A 103 0.81 9.27 14.27
N PHE A 104 -0.42 9.30 13.79
CA PHE A 104 -0.86 10.10 12.65
C PHE A 104 -2.38 10.28 12.70
N GLU A 105 -2.90 11.24 11.96
CA GLU A 105 -4.33 11.41 11.75
C GLU A 105 -4.76 10.74 10.46
N GLU A 106 -5.81 9.92 10.53
CA GLU A 106 -6.38 9.29 9.36
C GLU A 106 -7.40 10.22 8.69
N GLY A 107 -7.22 10.38 7.38
CA GLY A 107 -8.18 11.08 6.53
C GLY A 107 -9.15 10.13 5.81
N PRO A 108 -10.04 10.66 4.98
CA PRO A 108 -10.99 9.85 4.21
C PRO A 108 -10.33 8.94 3.18
N GLY A 109 -9.27 9.40 2.53
CA GLY A 109 -8.53 8.63 1.52
C GLY A 109 -9.27 8.39 0.21
N VAL A 110 -8.66 7.60 -0.66
CA VAL A 110 -9.25 7.07 -1.89
C VAL A 110 -9.61 5.62 -1.67
N GLU A 111 -10.86 5.27 -1.98
CA GLU A 111 -11.42 3.93 -1.80
C GLU A 111 -11.74 3.31 -3.17
N VAL A 112 -11.38 2.04 -3.36
CA VAL A 112 -11.62 1.34 -4.63
C VAL A 112 -12.16 -0.05 -4.36
N VAL A 113 -13.12 -0.47 -5.18
CA VAL A 113 -13.60 -1.85 -5.27
C VAL A 113 -13.30 -2.35 -6.68
N SER A 114 -12.54 -3.42 -6.77
CA SER A 114 -12.17 -4.02 -8.06
C SER A 114 -12.74 -5.43 -8.16
N PRO A 115 -13.39 -5.78 -9.28
CA PRO A 115 -13.66 -7.16 -9.61
C PRO A 115 -12.36 -7.97 -9.66
N HIS A 116 -12.37 -9.17 -9.11
CA HIS A 116 -11.23 -10.08 -9.13
C HIS A 116 -11.66 -11.50 -9.50
N GLY A 117 -11.89 -11.72 -10.78
CA GLY A 117 -12.63 -12.87 -11.29
C GLY A 117 -14.09 -12.81 -10.85
N ALA A 118 -14.62 -13.90 -10.28
CA ALA A 118 -15.99 -13.97 -9.74
C ALA A 118 -16.13 -13.34 -8.35
N GLN A 119 -15.07 -12.76 -7.80
CA GLN A 119 -15.02 -12.13 -6.47
C GLN A 119 -14.60 -10.66 -6.58
N TYR A 120 -14.26 -10.05 -5.47
CA TYR A 120 -13.84 -8.67 -5.42
C TYR A 120 -12.74 -8.46 -4.38
N VAL A 121 -12.02 -7.37 -4.55
CA VAL A 121 -11.07 -6.81 -3.59
C VAL A 121 -11.40 -5.35 -3.38
N TRP A 122 -11.40 -4.92 -2.14
CA TRP A 122 -11.54 -3.56 -1.69
C TRP A 122 -10.20 -3.04 -1.18
N THR A 123 -9.91 -1.78 -1.46
CA THR A 123 -8.74 -1.08 -0.91
C THR A 123 -9.08 0.36 -0.55
N ARG A 124 -8.37 0.92 0.43
CA ARG A 124 -8.40 2.33 0.80
C ARG A 124 -6.97 2.84 0.97
N LYS A 125 -6.64 3.92 0.29
CA LYS A 125 -5.34 4.57 0.32
C LYS A 125 -5.44 5.93 0.95
N GLN A 126 -4.60 6.21 1.93
CA GLN A 126 -4.44 7.51 2.58
C GLN A 126 -2.97 7.91 2.46
N ALA A 127 -2.68 9.13 2.06
CA ALA A 127 -1.33 9.52 1.72
C ALA A 127 -1.01 10.97 2.13
N GLY A 128 0.28 11.24 2.35
CA GLY A 128 0.78 12.58 2.63
C GLY A 128 0.49 13.11 4.05
N MET A 129 -0.02 12.27 4.96
CA MET A 129 -0.26 12.69 6.35
C MET A 129 1.05 12.79 7.13
N PRO A 130 1.18 13.80 8.03
CA PRO A 130 2.28 13.85 8.99
C PRO A 130 2.26 12.61 9.89
N ILE A 131 3.41 11.99 10.09
CA ILE A 131 3.62 10.89 11.03
C ILE A 131 4.72 11.28 12.00
N ARG A 132 4.45 11.10 13.29
CA ARG A 132 5.38 11.39 14.38
C ARG A 132 5.47 10.22 15.35
N GLY A 133 6.59 10.15 16.07
CA GLY A 133 6.76 9.14 17.11
C GLY A 133 8.20 8.79 17.39
N SER A 134 8.47 7.50 17.61
CA SER A 134 9.82 6.99 17.82
C SER A 134 10.12 5.78 16.97
N VAL A 135 11.33 5.69 16.46
CA VAL A 135 11.85 4.59 15.65
C VAL A 135 13.25 4.24 16.14
N LEU A 136 13.51 2.99 16.49
CA LEU A 136 14.80 2.53 17.04
C LEU A 136 15.26 3.37 18.26
N GLY A 137 14.29 3.81 19.09
CA GLY A 137 14.58 4.64 20.28
C GLY A 137 14.88 6.11 19.99
N ARG A 138 14.79 6.58 18.73
CA ARG A 138 15.04 7.97 18.32
C ARG A 138 13.71 8.65 17.93
N PRO A 139 13.56 9.95 18.13
CA PRO A 139 12.40 10.71 17.60
C PRO A 139 12.31 10.55 16.08
N PHE A 140 11.08 10.43 15.58
CA PHE A 140 10.77 10.35 14.16
C PHE A 140 9.71 11.38 13.80
N GLU A 141 9.97 12.13 12.75
CA GLU A 141 9.00 12.97 12.05
C GLU A 141 9.15 12.77 10.55
N GLY A 142 8.02 12.63 9.86
CA GLY A 142 8.01 12.44 8.42
C GLY A 142 6.58 12.45 7.89
N TYR A 143 6.43 12.01 6.66
CA TYR A 143 5.13 11.87 6.01
C TYR A 143 4.87 10.40 5.70
N GLY A 144 3.62 10.02 5.67
CA GLY A 144 3.26 8.63 5.55
C GLY A 144 2.17 8.30 4.57
N PHE A 145 1.97 6.99 4.50
CA PHE A 145 1.02 6.33 3.63
C PHE A 145 0.34 5.19 4.38
N VAL A 146 -0.97 5.02 4.22
CA VAL A 146 -1.72 3.88 4.74
C VAL A 146 -2.40 3.15 3.59
N ASP A 147 -2.18 1.85 3.51
CA ASP A 147 -2.86 0.93 2.62
C ASP A 147 -3.72 -0.04 3.43
N ASP A 148 -5.01 0.10 3.34
CA ASP A 148 -5.98 -0.88 3.83
C ASP A 148 -6.52 -1.70 2.64
N THR A 149 -6.41 -3.01 2.69
CA THR A 149 -6.97 -3.89 1.67
C THR A 149 -7.71 -5.07 2.31
N ALA A 150 -8.84 -5.47 1.72
CA ALA A 150 -9.60 -6.64 2.11
C ALA A 150 -10.32 -7.25 0.91
N GLY A 151 -10.18 -8.57 0.71
CA GLY A 151 -10.89 -9.21 -0.41
C GLY A 151 -10.47 -10.64 -0.68
N TYR A 152 -10.96 -11.15 -1.82
CA TYR A 152 -10.89 -12.55 -2.21
C TYR A 152 -10.09 -12.70 -3.50
N HIS A 153 -8.79 -12.51 -3.38
CA HIS A 153 -7.85 -12.55 -4.51
C HIS A 153 -7.89 -13.90 -5.25
N ALA A 154 -7.57 -13.90 -6.53
CA ALA A 154 -7.38 -15.10 -7.32
C ALA A 154 -6.28 -15.98 -6.73
N ARG A 155 -6.30 -17.28 -7.06
CA ARG A 155 -5.27 -18.26 -6.64
C ARG A 155 -3.85 -17.80 -6.97
N HIS A 156 -3.67 -17.23 -8.14
CA HIS A 156 -2.45 -16.56 -8.56
C HIS A 156 -2.74 -15.07 -8.71
N THR A 157 -1.97 -14.24 -8.07
CA THR A 157 -2.07 -12.78 -8.14
C THR A 157 -0.65 -12.23 -8.21
N ALA A 158 -0.42 -11.35 -9.19
CA ALA A 158 0.84 -10.64 -9.32
C ALA A 158 0.56 -9.16 -9.49
N TRP A 159 1.39 -8.32 -8.88
CA TRP A 159 1.30 -6.87 -9.02
C TRP A 159 2.64 -6.19 -8.87
N ARG A 160 2.69 -4.96 -9.37
CA ARG A 160 3.72 -3.97 -9.07
C ARG A 160 3.03 -2.76 -8.44
N TRP A 161 3.68 -2.19 -7.47
CA TRP A 161 3.14 -1.09 -6.69
C TRP A 161 4.23 -0.10 -6.32
N SER A 162 3.88 1.19 -6.26
CA SER A 162 4.72 2.24 -5.73
C SER A 162 3.90 3.18 -4.88
N ALA A 163 4.40 3.49 -3.72
CA ALA A 163 3.86 4.53 -2.86
C ALA A 163 4.98 5.37 -2.27
N GLY A 164 4.72 6.66 -2.15
CA GLY A 164 5.71 7.56 -1.60
C GLY A 164 5.19 8.97 -1.36
N VAL A 165 6.09 9.79 -0.85
CA VAL A 165 5.87 11.21 -0.56
C VAL A 165 7.05 12.04 -1.08
N GLY A 166 6.82 13.30 -1.36
CA GLY A 166 7.85 14.18 -1.87
C GLY A 166 7.43 15.65 -1.90
N ILE A 167 8.33 16.46 -2.42
CA ILE A 167 8.11 17.88 -2.67
C ILE A 167 8.39 18.12 -4.16
N ALA A 168 7.45 18.76 -4.85
CA ALA A 168 7.65 19.19 -6.23
C ALA A 168 8.57 20.40 -6.32
N GLU A 169 9.10 20.67 -7.52
CA GLU A 169 9.88 21.91 -7.77
C GLU A 169 9.05 23.19 -7.48
N SER A 170 7.73 23.12 -7.63
CA SER A 170 6.79 24.18 -7.26
C SER A 170 6.70 24.44 -5.75
N GLY A 171 7.25 23.54 -4.91
CA GLY A 171 7.10 23.54 -3.46
C GLY A 171 5.88 22.79 -2.93
N ALA A 172 4.99 22.30 -3.80
CA ALA A 172 3.81 21.52 -3.41
C ALA A 172 4.22 20.18 -2.74
N ARG A 173 3.47 19.79 -1.72
CA ARG A 173 3.63 18.48 -1.08
C ARG A 173 2.95 17.43 -1.96
N ILE A 174 3.71 16.39 -2.29
CA ILE A 174 3.26 15.33 -3.17
C ILE A 174 3.20 14.01 -2.42
N ALA A 175 2.18 13.21 -2.72
CA ALA A 175 2.18 11.79 -2.41
C ALA A 175 1.66 11.03 -3.62
N TRP A 176 2.02 9.75 -3.75
CA TRP A 176 1.55 8.93 -4.87
C TRP A 176 1.25 7.51 -4.46
N ASN A 177 0.33 6.91 -5.21
CA ASN A 177 0.02 5.48 -5.23
C ASN A 177 -0.14 5.06 -6.69
N LEU A 178 0.77 4.26 -7.18
CA LEU A 178 0.77 3.74 -8.54
C LEU A 178 0.72 2.22 -8.49
N VAL A 179 -0.04 1.60 -9.38
CA VAL A 179 -0.23 0.15 -9.36
C VAL A 179 -0.42 -0.40 -10.78
N ASP A 180 0.01 -1.64 -10.96
CA ASP A 180 -0.17 -2.48 -12.14
C ASP A 180 -0.45 -3.93 -11.71
N GLY A 181 -1.41 -4.61 -12.33
CA GLY A 181 -1.78 -6.02 -12.09
C GLY A 181 -2.94 -6.23 -11.13
N VAL A 182 -3.25 -5.27 -10.25
CA VAL A 182 -4.40 -5.31 -9.34
C VAL A 182 -4.93 -3.90 -9.08
N HIS A 183 -6.25 -3.71 -8.95
CA HIS A 183 -6.87 -2.37 -8.77
C HIS A 183 -6.48 -1.35 -9.85
N ASP A 184 -6.18 -1.81 -11.04
CA ASP A 184 -5.60 -1.05 -12.14
C ASP A 184 -6.56 -0.82 -13.31
N GLY A 185 -7.85 -1.03 -13.11
CA GLY A 185 -8.89 -0.78 -14.11
C GLY A 185 -8.80 0.64 -14.69
N PRO A 186 -9.22 0.85 -15.95
CA PRO A 186 -8.98 2.12 -16.66
C PRO A 186 -9.67 3.33 -16.00
N GLN A 187 -10.86 3.15 -15.43
CA GLN A 187 -11.66 4.23 -14.84
C GLN A 187 -11.73 4.20 -13.31
N HIS A 188 -11.58 3.01 -12.71
CA HIS A 188 -11.76 2.78 -11.28
C HIS A 188 -10.52 2.11 -10.67
N SER A 189 -9.34 2.71 -10.93
CA SER A 189 -8.10 2.23 -10.33
C SER A 189 -7.77 2.98 -9.04
N GLU A 190 -6.90 2.42 -8.24
CA GLU A 190 -6.35 3.10 -7.07
C GLU A 190 -5.21 4.07 -7.40
N ARG A 191 -4.80 4.18 -8.68
CA ARG A 191 -3.74 5.10 -9.09
C ARG A 191 -4.10 6.53 -8.76
N THR A 192 -3.30 7.15 -7.92
CA THR A 192 -3.57 8.50 -7.42
C THR A 192 -2.26 9.24 -7.18
N VAL A 193 -2.23 10.50 -7.56
CA VAL A 193 -1.25 11.48 -7.11
C VAL A 193 -1.99 12.50 -6.27
N TRP A 194 -1.51 12.77 -5.06
CA TRP A 194 -2.02 13.84 -4.21
C TRP A 194 -1.09 15.04 -4.32
N VAL A 195 -1.67 16.18 -4.62
CA VAL A 195 -0.99 17.50 -4.64
C VAL A 195 -1.60 18.33 -3.53
N ASP A 196 -0.81 18.69 -2.51
CA ASP A 196 -1.27 19.37 -1.30
C ASP A 196 -2.51 18.74 -0.65
N GLY A 197 -2.56 17.39 -0.67
CA GLY A 197 -3.64 16.60 -0.11
C GLY A 197 -4.85 16.40 -1.05
N THR A 198 -4.90 17.07 -2.19
CA THR A 198 -5.96 16.88 -3.21
C THR A 198 -5.64 15.66 -4.07
N PRO A 199 -6.52 14.63 -4.12
CA PRO A 199 -6.29 13.44 -4.93
C PRO A 199 -6.60 13.69 -6.40
N HIS A 200 -5.74 13.20 -7.29
CA HIS A 200 -5.92 13.18 -8.73
C HIS A 200 -5.77 11.75 -9.24
N HIS A 201 -6.80 11.24 -9.92
CA HIS A 201 -6.70 9.95 -10.60
C HIS A 201 -5.75 10.07 -11.79
N VAL A 202 -4.82 9.12 -11.92
CA VAL A 202 -3.80 9.18 -12.97
C VAL A 202 -3.86 7.95 -13.89
N PRO A 203 -3.45 8.11 -15.17
CA PRO A 203 -3.41 7.00 -16.12
C PRO A 203 -2.43 5.91 -15.68
N PRO A 204 -2.48 4.72 -16.32
CA PRO A 204 -1.48 3.67 -16.10
C PRO A 204 -0.06 4.17 -16.25
N GLN A 205 0.81 3.75 -15.35
CA GLN A 205 2.25 4.03 -15.38
C GLN A 205 3.01 2.72 -15.58
N ALA A 206 3.93 2.69 -16.53
CA ALA A 206 4.74 1.52 -16.80
C ALA A 206 5.78 1.32 -15.70
N PHE A 207 5.88 0.11 -15.16
CA PHE A 207 6.91 -0.27 -14.21
C PHE A 207 8.07 -0.95 -14.93
N ALA A 208 9.29 -0.51 -14.68
CA ALA A 208 10.49 -1.24 -15.11
C ALA A 208 10.55 -2.62 -14.44
N GLY A 209 11.00 -3.63 -15.18
CA GLY A 209 11.05 -5.01 -14.68
C GLY A 209 12.00 -5.23 -13.51
N ASP A 210 13.02 -4.39 -13.41
CA ASP A 210 14.06 -4.37 -12.38
C ASP A 210 13.74 -3.41 -11.22
N LEU A 211 12.53 -2.81 -11.20
CA LEU A 211 12.09 -1.84 -10.22
C LEU A 211 12.94 -0.54 -10.19
N SER A 212 13.63 -0.21 -11.26
CA SER A 212 14.43 1.03 -11.38
C SER A 212 13.61 2.25 -11.75
N ALA A 213 12.34 2.08 -12.19
CA ALA A 213 11.48 3.18 -12.60
C ALA A 213 9.99 2.82 -12.56
N VAL A 214 9.14 3.85 -12.46
CA VAL A 214 7.71 3.78 -12.71
C VAL A 214 7.23 5.06 -13.39
N GLY A 215 6.67 4.94 -14.60
CA GLY A 215 6.41 6.10 -15.46
C GLY A 215 7.68 6.91 -15.68
N ASP A 216 7.61 8.21 -15.43
CA ASP A 216 8.76 9.12 -15.52
C ASP A 216 9.54 9.23 -14.19
N LEU A 217 9.14 8.51 -13.15
CA LEU A 217 9.92 8.43 -11.91
C LEU A 217 11.06 7.42 -12.03
N ARG A 218 12.26 7.84 -11.70
CA ARG A 218 13.43 6.99 -11.49
C ARG A 218 13.56 6.67 -10.02
N CYS A 219 13.93 5.43 -9.73
CA CYS A 219 14.02 4.85 -8.41
C CYS A 219 15.47 4.48 -8.11
N GLU A 220 16.07 5.15 -7.15
CA GLU A 220 17.36 4.79 -6.56
C GLU A 220 17.13 4.01 -5.27
N ALA A 221 17.25 2.69 -5.32
CA ALA A 221 17.08 1.83 -4.16
C ALA A 221 18.19 2.08 -3.13
N VAL A 222 17.83 2.35 -1.88
CA VAL A 222 18.77 2.51 -0.75
C VAL A 222 18.82 1.27 0.14
N ALA A 223 17.74 0.48 0.15
CA ALA A 223 17.66 -0.80 0.82
C ALA A 223 16.56 -1.64 0.16
N VAL A 224 16.70 -2.95 0.18
CA VAL A 224 15.72 -3.86 -0.42
C VAL A 224 15.25 -4.88 0.61
N ARG A 225 13.96 -4.91 0.84
CA ARG A 225 13.30 -6.01 1.55
C ARG A 225 12.83 -7.02 0.52
N ALA A 226 13.36 -8.24 0.60
CA ALA A 226 12.97 -9.32 -0.31
C ALA A 226 12.69 -10.61 0.45
N ARG A 227 11.72 -11.37 -0.04
CA ARG A 227 11.37 -12.66 0.57
C ARG A 227 10.82 -13.62 -0.47
N ARG A 228 11.39 -14.80 -0.50
CA ARG A 228 10.89 -15.91 -1.32
C ARG A 228 10.46 -17.06 -0.43
N GLU A 229 9.20 -17.47 -0.57
CA GLU A 229 8.63 -18.60 0.17
C GLU A 229 8.07 -19.63 -0.82
N ARG A 230 8.29 -20.90 -0.51
CA ARG A 230 7.77 -22.04 -1.27
C ARG A 230 7.26 -23.07 -0.27
N MET A 231 5.97 -23.37 -0.33
CA MET A 231 5.29 -24.40 0.47
C MET A 231 4.39 -25.19 -0.47
N LEU A 232 3.90 -26.37 -0.04
CA LEU A 232 3.08 -27.26 -0.89
C LEU A 232 1.93 -26.53 -1.62
N VAL A 233 1.24 -25.62 -0.95
CA VAL A 233 0.04 -24.94 -1.48
C VAL A 233 0.21 -23.42 -1.59
N PHE A 234 1.34 -22.88 -1.15
CA PHE A 234 1.61 -21.45 -1.11
C PHE A 234 2.99 -21.15 -1.72
N ALA A 235 3.07 -20.15 -2.55
CA ALA A 235 4.32 -19.62 -3.06
C ALA A 235 4.25 -18.10 -3.12
N SER A 236 5.32 -17.43 -2.74
CA SER A 236 5.43 -15.98 -2.76
C SER A 236 6.84 -15.57 -3.19
N ASP A 237 6.91 -14.65 -4.11
CA ASP A 237 8.14 -13.96 -4.53
C ASP A 237 7.88 -12.47 -4.38
N TYR A 238 8.51 -11.88 -3.37
CA TYR A 238 8.27 -10.52 -2.92
C TYR A 238 9.58 -9.75 -2.90
N GLU A 239 9.53 -8.52 -3.43
CA GLU A 239 10.64 -7.59 -3.43
C GLU A 239 10.11 -6.17 -3.26
N GLN A 240 10.66 -5.41 -2.30
CA GLN A 240 10.27 -4.03 -2.00
C GLN A 240 11.50 -3.17 -1.71
N PRO A 241 12.06 -2.47 -2.69
CA PRO A 241 13.03 -1.42 -2.45
C PRO A 241 12.41 -0.25 -1.65
N PHE A 242 13.12 0.21 -0.64
CA PHE A 242 13.04 1.58 -0.14
C PHE A 242 13.92 2.44 -1.03
N ALA A 243 13.39 3.58 -1.49
CA ALA A 243 14.06 4.32 -2.54
C ALA A 243 13.92 5.84 -2.43
N ARG A 244 14.91 6.53 -3.01
CA ARG A 244 14.78 7.92 -3.42
C ARG A 244 14.20 7.96 -4.83
N PHE A 245 13.34 8.95 -5.07
CA PHE A 245 12.69 9.14 -6.35
C PHE A 245 13.02 10.50 -6.93
N THR A 246 13.32 10.52 -8.22
CA THR A 246 13.48 11.72 -9.06
C THR A 246 12.64 11.59 -10.31
N GLY A 247 12.42 12.68 -11.04
CA GLY A 247 11.59 12.69 -12.23
C GLY A 247 10.26 13.39 -12.00
N ALA A 248 9.24 13.06 -12.79
CA ALA A 248 7.97 13.78 -12.78
C ALA A 248 6.79 12.85 -12.51
N LEU A 249 5.72 13.42 -11.94
CA LEU A 249 4.42 12.78 -11.76
C LEU A 249 3.33 13.58 -12.47
N PRO A 250 2.31 12.90 -13.02
CA PRO A 250 1.11 13.59 -13.53
C PRO A 250 0.53 14.51 -12.45
N HIS A 251 0.04 15.68 -12.85
CA HIS A 251 -0.51 16.75 -12.00
C HIS A 251 0.49 17.44 -11.04
N ALA A 252 1.63 16.81 -10.73
CA ALA A 252 2.61 17.33 -9.77
C ALA A 252 3.83 17.97 -10.45
N GLY A 253 4.15 17.58 -11.69
CA GLY A 253 5.39 17.97 -12.35
C GLY A 253 6.61 17.28 -11.74
N SER A 254 7.78 17.92 -11.90
CA SER A 254 9.06 17.36 -11.42
C SER A 254 9.16 17.38 -9.91
N LEU A 255 9.68 16.28 -9.35
CA LEU A 255 10.01 16.17 -7.94
C LEU A 255 11.38 16.81 -7.67
N ARG A 256 11.45 17.71 -6.69
CA ARG A 256 12.69 18.17 -6.07
C ARG A 256 13.28 17.10 -5.16
N GLU A 257 12.41 16.39 -4.45
CA GLU A 257 12.75 15.24 -3.61
C GLU A 257 11.58 14.29 -3.51
N GLY A 258 11.85 12.99 -3.52
CA GLY A 258 10.86 11.94 -3.33
C GLY A 258 11.44 10.76 -2.56
N ARG A 259 10.62 10.15 -1.70
CA ARG A 259 10.96 8.95 -0.92
C ARG A 259 9.77 8.03 -0.84
N GLY A 260 10.01 6.74 -0.88
CA GLY A 260 8.93 5.77 -0.85
C GLY A 260 9.42 4.36 -1.10
N VAL A 261 8.52 3.55 -1.63
CA VAL A 261 8.77 2.16 -2.00
C VAL A 261 8.35 1.89 -3.43
N LEU A 262 9.05 0.96 -4.08
CA LEU A 262 8.54 0.15 -5.16
C LEU A 262 8.32 -1.27 -4.66
N GLU A 263 7.40 -2.02 -5.28
CA GLU A 263 7.12 -3.40 -4.91
C GLU A 263 6.82 -4.24 -6.14
N ARG A 264 7.33 -5.45 -6.13
CA ARG A 264 6.90 -6.54 -6.98
C ARG A 264 6.49 -7.70 -6.10
N HIS A 265 5.31 -8.23 -6.33
CA HIS A 265 4.84 -9.40 -5.63
C HIS A 265 4.15 -10.36 -6.61
N ASP A 266 4.64 -11.60 -6.69
CA ASP A 266 4.00 -12.72 -7.36
C ASP A 266 3.65 -13.76 -6.30
N VAL A 267 2.36 -14.07 -6.16
CA VAL A 267 1.89 -14.94 -5.08
C VAL A 267 0.85 -15.95 -5.56
N ARG A 268 1.03 -17.20 -5.15
CA ARG A 268 0.05 -18.30 -5.23
C ARG A 268 -0.39 -18.64 -3.82
N TRP A 269 -1.66 -18.34 -3.56
CA TRP A 269 -2.28 -18.52 -2.24
C TRP A 269 -2.68 -19.95 -1.97
#